data_5eb9cf87c1c61bc45c90d56275e4b138
#
_entry.id   5eb9cf87c1c61bc45c90d56275e4b138
#
_cell.length_a   1.000
_cell.length_b   1.000
_cell.length_c   1.000
_cell.angle_alpha   90.00
_cell.angle_beta   90.00
_cell.angle_gamma   90.00
#
_symmetry.space_group_name_H-M   'P 1'
#
loop_
_entity.id
_entity.type
_entity.pdbx_description
1 polymer ?
#
loop_
_entity_poly.entity_id
_entity_poly.type
_entity_poly.pdbx_seq_one_letter_code
_entity_poly.pdbx_strand_id
1 'polypeptide(L)'
;VNFTGVRKTRERVPESVGEDTIQRLCRQVSEEIESVTDRAVGQIRAELQSYAAVPIDEQRGYISRQLAATLRALAESEPLADDVLERSRQLGRRRAMQGLPLSDVIETYHIASRELWNTMVATAAEPTTDLLRAGGMMWDLVHTATSAVAVGHTDATRSEQAIRAGVRYRFFEALVRSVDGDHRDVRELAEALGFTAQHEFQAVCVAAEEWSEAQLERLQRTLDTIPGTTQCSGHGTVIIALSQRAPVDDIIREVRLGHPGTTVGVGLGRPGLAGAAMSITDARRVLHLASPTGEVVRFADEWVAATLADHRDELATLLEPGVAVAADHPHLVEAVLAFARNEFSISAAGRDIHLHANSITYRLDRWQQLTGWDPRTLDGLQRSVSSLSLFQRDSGDTPSDTAGE
;
A
#
# COMPACT_ATOMS: atom_id res chain seq x y z
N VAL A 1 -36.83 -60.70 41.62
CA VAL A 1 -37.06 -61.37 40.33
C VAL A 1 -35.78 -61.25 39.54
N ASN A 2 -35.07 -62.39 39.42
CA ASN A 2 -33.82 -62.61 38.70
C ASN A 2 -34.04 -62.41 37.18
N PHE A 3 -33.15 -61.67 36.52
CA PHE A 3 -32.94 -61.82 35.08
C PHE A 3 -31.47 -62.14 34.84
N THR A 4 -31.33 -63.38 34.38
CA THR A 4 -30.08 -64.11 34.04
C THR A 4 -29.42 -63.48 32.80
N GLY A 5 -28.11 -63.37 32.78
CA GLY A 5 -27.31 -62.82 31.71
C GLY A 5 -27.36 -63.62 30.42
N VAL A 6 -27.35 -62.91 29.33
CA VAL A 6 -26.94 -63.43 28.00
C VAL A 6 -25.61 -62.76 27.65
N ARG A 7 -24.54 -63.51 27.77
CA ARG A 7 -23.22 -63.20 27.19
C ARG A 7 -23.34 -63.24 25.67
N LYS A 8 -23.40 -62.08 25.02
CA LYS A 8 -23.08 -61.97 23.60
C LYS A 8 -21.59 -62.11 23.41
N THR A 9 -21.19 -63.21 22.88
CA THR A 9 -19.88 -63.46 22.32
C THR A 9 -19.71 -62.49 21.15
N ARG A 10 -18.87 -61.44 21.35
CA ARG A 10 -18.36 -60.63 20.23
C ARG A 10 -17.38 -61.53 19.46
N GLU A 11 -17.81 -61.99 18.29
CA GLU A 11 -16.90 -62.49 17.27
C GLU A 11 -15.91 -61.36 16.94
N ARG A 12 -14.65 -61.56 17.19
CA ARG A 12 -13.56 -60.69 16.68
C ARG A 12 -13.54 -60.93 15.17
N VAL A 13 -13.96 -59.93 14.41
CA VAL A 13 -13.65 -59.79 13.00
C VAL A 13 -12.13 -59.59 12.94
N PRO A 14 -11.40 -60.35 12.10
CA PRO A 14 -9.95 -60.16 11.97
C PRO A 14 -9.66 -58.84 11.28
N GLU A 15 -9.10 -57.86 12.01
CA GLU A 15 -8.70 -56.52 11.57
C GLU A 15 -7.48 -56.47 10.64
N SER A 16 -6.92 -57.60 10.18
CA SER A 16 -5.60 -57.62 9.54
C SER A 16 -5.57 -57.78 8.01
N VAL A 17 -6.73 -57.91 7.33
CA VAL A 17 -6.72 -58.21 5.87
C VAL A 17 -6.74 -56.95 5.01
N GLY A 18 -7.25 -55.81 5.51
CA GLY A 18 -7.34 -54.55 4.74
C GLY A 18 -6.07 -53.71 4.71
N GLU A 19 -5.31 -53.66 5.82
CA GLU A 19 -4.03 -52.94 5.91
C GLU A 19 -2.97 -53.49 4.94
N ASP A 20 -2.88 -54.82 4.80
CA ASP A 20 -1.91 -55.48 3.89
C ASP A 20 -2.13 -55.14 2.41
N THR A 21 -3.35 -54.85 2.00
CA THR A 21 -3.68 -54.52 0.59
C THR A 21 -3.19 -53.13 0.21
N ILE A 22 -3.39 -52.10 1.05
CA ILE A 22 -2.93 -50.73 0.81
C ILE A 22 -1.40 -50.65 0.92
N GLN A 23 -0.81 -51.34 1.88
CA GLN A 23 0.65 -51.40 2.01
C GLN A 23 1.31 -51.98 0.77
N ARG A 24 0.78 -53.09 0.21
CA ARG A 24 1.25 -53.67 -1.03
C ARG A 24 1.12 -52.73 -2.22
N LEU A 25 -0.05 -52.06 -2.35
CA LEU A 25 -0.30 -51.08 -3.40
C LEU A 25 0.68 -49.91 -3.32
N CYS A 26 0.86 -49.32 -2.14
CA CYS A 26 1.83 -48.26 -1.92
C CYS A 26 3.26 -48.65 -2.26
N ARG A 27 3.65 -49.88 -1.95
CA ARG A 27 4.98 -50.44 -2.30
C ARG A 27 5.15 -50.56 -3.82
N GLN A 28 4.16 -51.11 -4.53
CA GLN A 28 4.21 -51.21 -6.00
C GLN A 28 4.30 -49.84 -6.67
N VAL A 29 3.49 -48.88 -6.23
CA VAL A 29 3.53 -47.49 -6.74
C VAL A 29 4.84 -46.79 -6.39
N SER A 30 5.47 -47.12 -5.26
CA SER A 30 6.79 -46.58 -4.89
C SER A 30 7.89 -47.00 -5.85
N GLU A 31 7.79 -48.18 -6.48
CA GLU A 31 8.75 -48.65 -7.51
C GLU A 31 8.65 -47.79 -8.79
N GLU A 32 7.50 -47.18 -9.04
CA GLU A 32 7.25 -46.30 -10.18
C GLU A 32 7.35 -44.79 -9.85
N ILE A 33 7.82 -44.44 -8.67
CA ILE A 33 7.77 -43.04 -8.15
C ILE A 33 8.46 -42.02 -9.06
N GLU A 34 9.54 -42.43 -9.74
CA GLU A 34 10.25 -41.57 -10.69
C GLU A 34 9.41 -41.27 -11.91
N SER A 35 8.72 -42.26 -12.45
CA SER A 35 7.81 -42.08 -13.59
C SER A 35 6.62 -41.22 -13.25
N VAL A 36 6.03 -41.39 -12.05
CA VAL A 36 4.95 -40.52 -11.52
C VAL A 36 5.45 -39.08 -11.36
N THR A 37 6.65 -38.92 -10.82
CA THR A 37 7.29 -37.61 -10.65
C THR A 37 7.48 -36.93 -11.99
N ASP A 38 7.99 -37.61 -13.00
CA ASP A 38 8.23 -37.02 -14.33
C ASP A 38 6.93 -36.58 -15.01
N ARG A 39 5.87 -37.38 -14.92
CA ARG A 39 4.55 -36.96 -15.42
C ARG A 39 4.03 -35.73 -14.71
N ALA A 40 4.11 -35.74 -13.38
CA ALA A 40 3.67 -34.57 -12.58
C ALA A 40 4.46 -33.28 -12.91
N VAL A 41 5.79 -33.38 -13.02
CA VAL A 41 6.65 -32.25 -13.42
C VAL A 41 6.29 -31.76 -14.82
N GLY A 42 6.11 -32.65 -15.77
CA GLY A 42 5.72 -32.33 -17.14
C GLY A 42 4.40 -31.57 -17.19
N GLN A 43 3.39 -32.03 -16.46
CA GLN A 43 2.07 -31.40 -16.40
C GLN A 43 2.13 -30.06 -15.70
N ILE A 44 2.80 -29.94 -14.57
CA ILE A 44 2.99 -28.68 -13.87
C ILE A 44 3.59 -27.61 -14.78
N ARG A 45 4.64 -27.95 -15.52
CA ARG A 45 5.32 -27.02 -16.42
C ARG A 45 4.48 -26.66 -17.66
N ALA A 46 3.57 -27.53 -18.07
CA ALA A 46 2.63 -27.27 -19.16
C ALA A 46 1.49 -26.33 -18.71
N GLU A 47 0.99 -26.48 -17.49
CA GLU A 47 -0.15 -25.75 -16.98
C GLU A 47 0.24 -24.43 -16.25
N LEU A 48 1.38 -24.39 -15.56
CA LEU A 48 1.82 -23.27 -14.71
C LEU A 48 3.08 -22.59 -15.26
N GLN A 49 2.89 -21.51 -16.00
CA GLN A 49 4.00 -20.75 -16.60
C GLN A 49 4.99 -20.20 -15.57
N SER A 50 4.53 -19.86 -14.37
CA SER A 50 5.37 -19.37 -13.26
C SER A 50 6.48 -20.36 -12.89
N TYR A 51 6.23 -21.67 -13.05
CA TYR A 51 7.19 -22.73 -12.77
C TYR A 51 8.30 -22.87 -13.80
N ALA A 52 8.24 -22.15 -14.92
CA ALA A 52 9.36 -22.10 -15.89
C ALA A 52 10.65 -21.52 -15.26
N ALA A 53 10.51 -20.63 -14.29
CA ALA A 53 11.64 -20.02 -13.57
C ALA A 53 12.28 -20.95 -12.53
N VAL A 54 11.62 -22.06 -12.15
CA VAL A 54 12.14 -23.02 -11.17
C VAL A 54 13.04 -24.04 -11.87
N PRO A 55 14.29 -24.28 -11.38
CA PRO A 55 15.14 -25.32 -11.93
C PRO A 55 14.45 -26.70 -11.90
N ILE A 56 14.50 -27.43 -13.01
CA ILE A 56 13.75 -28.68 -13.17
C ILE A 56 14.18 -29.76 -12.15
N ASP A 57 15.48 -29.85 -11.85
CA ASP A 57 16.01 -30.82 -10.89
C ASP A 57 15.55 -30.52 -9.46
N GLU A 58 15.45 -29.21 -9.10
CA GLU A 58 14.92 -28.81 -7.83
C GLU A 58 13.43 -29.19 -7.71
N GLN A 59 12.64 -28.90 -8.72
CA GLN A 59 11.22 -29.22 -8.77
C GLN A 59 11.01 -30.73 -8.67
N ARG A 60 11.73 -31.51 -9.49
CA ARG A 60 11.68 -32.97 -9.52
C ARG A 60 12.03 -33.57 -8.15
N GLY A 61 13.15 -33.14 -7.55
CA GLY A 61 13.60 -33.66 -6.26
C GLY A 61 12.63 -33.35 -5.14
N TYR A 62 11.93 -32.21 -5.19
CA TYR A 62 10.91 -31.88 -4.19
C TYR A 62 9.65 -32.76 -4.37
N ILE A 63 9.11 -32.86 -5.59
CA ILE A 63 7.91 -33.64 -5.88
C ILE A 63 8.13 -35.12 -5.53
N SER A 64 9.24 -35.70 -5.93
CA SER A 64 9.59 -37.10 -5.62
C SER A 64 9.56 -37.37 -4.10
N ARG A 65 10.24 -36.53 -3.32
CA ARG A 65 10.23 -36.66 -1.85
C ARG A 65 8.83 -36.47 -1.23
N GLN A 66 8.03 -35.59 -1.76
CA GLN A 66 6.66 -35.33 -1.27
C GLN A 66 5.75 -36.56 -1.58
N LEU A 67 5.81 -37.06 -2.79
CA LEU A 67 5.05 -38.25 -3.19
C LEU A 67 5.45 -39.48 -2.36
N ALA A 68 6.75 -39.68 -2.15
CA ALA A 68 7.27 -40.79 -1.32
C ALA A 68 6.79 -40.67 0.15
N ALA A 69 6.75 -39.44 0.70
CA ALA A 69 6.23 -39.21 2.05
C ALA A 69 4.71 -39.48 2.13
N THR A 70 3.95 -39.06 1.11
CA THR A 70 2.51 -39.34 1.02
C THR A 70 2.23 -40.85 0.94
N LEU A 71 2.96 -41.61 0.10
CA LEU A 71 2.82 -43.07 0.02
C LEU A 71 3.15 -43.76 1.35
N ARG A 72 4.18 -43.31 2.06
CA ARG A 72 4.51 -43.84 3.37
C ARG A 72 3.39 -43.62 4.37
N ALA A 73 2.88 -42.36 4.49
CA ALA A 73 1.79 -42.04 5.36
C ALA A 73 0.52 -42.84 5.06
N LEU A 74 0.21 -43.08 3.78
CA LEU A 74 -0.90 -43.94 3.37
C LEU A 74 -0.68 -45.40 3.77
N ALA A 75 0.54 -45.95 3.58
CA ALA A 75 0.87 -47.34 3.93
C ALA A 75 0.83 -47.59 5.44
N GLU A 76 1.22 -46.61 6.23
CA GLU A 76 1.24 -46.66 7.70
C GLU A 76 -0.08 -46.22 8.33
N SER A 77 -1.02 -45.69 7.53
CA SER A 77 -2.28 -45.06 8.00
C SER A 77 -2.02 -43.98 9.04
N GLU A 78 -0.95 -43.21 8.87
CA GLU A 78 -0.51 -42.15 9.77
C GLU A 78 -0.55 -40.76 9.10
N PRO A 79 -0.61 -39.67 9.87
CA PRO A 79 -0.47 -38.33 9.32
C PRO A 79 0.95 -38.11 8.79
N LEU A 80 1.15 -37.01 8.02
CA LEU A 80 2.49 -36.60 7.59
C LEU A 80 3.35 -36.27 8.81
N ALA A 81 4.58 -36.79 8.81
CA ALA A 81 5.54 -36.51 9.88
C ALA A 81 5.90 -35.00 9.96
N ASP A 82 6.25 -34.52 11.14
CA ASP A 82 6.53 -33.10 11.40
C ASP A 82 7.65 -32.54 10.53
N ASP A 83 8.65 -33.35 10.20
CA ASP A 83 9.76 -32.96 9.33
C ASP A 83 9.29 -32.78 7.86
N VAL A 84 8.27 -33.52 7.40
CA VAL A 84 7.64 -33.33 6.10
C VAL A 84 6.88 -32.01 6.06
N LEU A 85 6.14 -31.70 7.14
CA LEU A 85 5.41 -30.44 7.28
C LEU A 85 6.36 -29.24 7.35
N GLU A 86 7.48 -29.37 8.05
CA GLU A 86 8.48 -28.29 8.08
C GLU A 86 9.14 -28.08 6.72
N ARG A 87 9.46 -29.14 5.98
CA ARG A 87 9.92 -29.02 4.58
C ARG A 87 8.88 -28.34 3.68
N SER A 88 7.60 -28.61 3.90
CA SER A 88 6.52 -27.94 3.17
C SER A 88 6.46 -26.45 3.49
N ARG A 89 6.63 -26.04 4.76
CA ARG A 89 6.73 -24.62 5.14
C ARG A 89 7.95 -23.96 4.50
N GLN A 90 9.09 -24.62 4.52
CA GLN A 90 10.34 -24.13 3.89
C GLN A 90 10.18 -23.97 2.37
N LEU A 91 9.48 -24.90 1.71
CA LEU A 91 9.15 -24.74 0.30
C LEU A 91 8.28 -23.51 0.07
N GLY A 92 7.23 -23.32 0.87
CA GLY A 92 6.37 -22.14 0.79
C GLY A 92 7.16 -20.85 0.87
N ARG A 93 8.05 -20.72 1.88
CA ARG A 93 8.97 -19.57 2.01
C ARG A 93 9.84 -19.37 0.78
N ARG A 94 10.44 -20.44 0.27
CA ARG A 94 11.32 -20.38 -0.90
C ARG A 94 10.58 -19.95 -2.17
N ARG A 95 9.37 -20.45 -2.39
CA ARG A 95 8.54 -20.07 -3.54
C ARG A 95 8.06 -18.62 -3.46
N ALA A 96 7.73 -18.13 -2.27
CA ALA A 96 7.45 -16.72 -2.04
C ALA A 96 8.64 -15.83 -2.42
N MET A 97 9.84 -16.16 -1.95
CA MET A 97 11.07 -15.42 -2.30
C MET A 97 11.43 -15.48 -3.80
N GLN A 98 10.98 -16.52 -4.49
CA GLN A 98 11.11 -16.65 -5.95
C GLN A 98 9.99 -15.93 -6.72
N GLY A 99 9.05 -15.28 -6.01
CA GLY A 99 7.94 -14.53 -6.62
C GLY A 99 6.81 -15.40 -7.18
N LEU A 100 6.74 -16.69 -6.82
CA LEU A 100 5.66 -17.56 -7.29
C LEU A 100 4.37 -17.28 -6.52
N PRO A 101 3.21 -17.17 -7.21
CA PRO A 101 1.91 -17.05 -6.55
C PRO A 101 1.60 -18.27 -5.69
N LEU A 102 1.00 -18.07 -4.51
CA LEU A 102 0.60 -19.15 -3.62
C LEU A 102 -0.37 -20.13 -4.30
N SER A 103 -1.30 -19.63 -5.13
CA SER A 103 -2.21 -20.45 -5.92
C SER A 103 -1.49 -21.51 -6.76
N ASP A 104 -0.43 -21.08 -7.45
CA ASP A 104 0.33 -21.95 -8.33
C ASP A 104 1.13 -22.98 -7.53
N VAL A 105 1.63 -22.59 -6.36
CA VAL A 105 2.33 -23.52 -5.45
C VAL A 105 1.37 -24.59 -4.93
N ILE A 106 0.14 -24.23 -4.54
CA ILE A 106 -0.89 -25.17 -4.11
C ILE A 106 -1.29 -26.10 -5.27
N GLU A 107 -1.46 -25.54 -6.47
CA GLU A 107 -1.85 -26.33 -7.65
C GLU A 107 -0.82 -27.41 -7.99
N THR A 108 0.48 -27.19 -7.72
CA THR A 108 1.49 -28.25 -7.91
C THR A 108 1.24 -29.46 -7.01
N TYR A 109 0.75 -29.26 -5.80
CA TYR A 109 0.38 -30.37 -4.91
C TYR A 109 -0.83 -31.14 -5.45
N HIS A 110 -1.83 -30.42 -5.97
CA HIS A 110 -3.01 -31.04 -6.56
C HIS A 110 -2.66 -31.86 -7.80
N ILE A 111 -1.85 -31.30 -8.70
CA ILE A 111 -1.39 -32.02 -9.92
C ILE A 111 -0.58 -33.27 -9.53
N ALA A 112 0.39 -33.13 -8.64
CA ALA A 112 1.23 -34.25 -8.23
C ALA A 112 0.43 -35.37 -7.53
N SER A 113 -0.50 -34.98 -6.65
CA SER A 113 -1.34 -35.97 -5.95
C SER A 113 -2.35 -36.62 -6.87
N ARG A 114 -2.86 -35.92 -7.88
CA ARG A 114 -3.74 -36.46 -8.91
C ARG A 114 -3.00 -37.51 -9.74
N GLU A 115 -1.74 -37.27 -10.14
CA GLU A 115 -0.92 -38.25 -10.85
C GLU A 115 -0.62 -39.50 -10.00
N LEU A 116 -0.34 -39.28 -8.70
CA LEU A 116 -0.17 -40.37 -7.75
C LEU A 116 -1.44 -41.20 -7.63
N TRP A 117 -2.58 -40.55 -7.43
CA TRP A 117 -3.86 -41.23 -7.33
C TRP A 117 -4.23 -42.05 -8.59
N ASN A 118 -4.04 -41.44 -9.76
CA ASN A 118 -4.31 -42.09 -11.03
C ASN A 118 -3.43 -43.36 -11.16
N THR A 119 -2.17 -43.28 -10.73
CA THR A 119 -1.27 -44.45 -10.74
C THR A 119 -1.74 -45.51 -9.73
N MET A 120 -2.14 -45.13 -8.52
CA MET A 120 -2.70 -46.07 -7.54
C MET A 120 -3.95 -46.78 -8.07
N VAL A 121 -4.87 -46.06 -8.68
CA VAL A 121 -6.09 -46.64 -9.29
C VAL A 121 -5.74 -47.57 -10.45
N ALA A 122 -4.78 -47.24 -11.30
CA ALA A 122 -4.34 -48.05 -12.42
C ALA A 122 -3.63 -49.34 -11.96
N THR A 123 -2.89 -49.29 -10.86
CA THR A 123 -2.15 -50.44 -10.28
C THR A 123 -3.08 -51.37 -9.49
N ALA A 124 -4.18 -50.80 -8.92
CA ALA A 124 -5.17 -51.61 -8.24
C ALA A 124 -5.99 -52.42 -9.28
N ALA A 125 -6.04 -53.75 -9.12
CA ALA A 125 -6.74 -54.62 -10.05
C ALA A 125 -8.28 -54.38 -10.08
N GLU A 126 -8.86 -53.97 -8.97
CA GLU A 126 -10.28 -53.64 -8.82
C GLU A 126 -10.47 -52.51 -7.78
N PRO A 127 -11.52 -51.67 -7.93
CA PRO A 127 -11.86 -50.65 -6.93
C PRO A 127 -12.37 -51.34 -5.65
N THR A 128 -11.59 -51.25 -4.58
CA THR A 128 -11.91 -51.80 -3.26
C THR A 128 -12.35 -50.71 -2.29
N THR A 129 -13.05 -51.07 -1.20
CA THR A 129 -13.38 -50.17 -0.11
C THR A 129 -12.12 -49.55 0.51
N ASP A 130 -11.02 -50.31 0.54
CA ASP A 130 -9.73 -49.84 1.06
C ASP A 130 -9.10 -48.78 0.16
N LEU A 131 -9.21 -48.90 -1.17
CA LEU A 131 -8.78 -47.89 -2.11
C LEU A 131 -9.58 -46.57 -1.92
N LEU A 132 -10.89 -46.65 -1.71
CA LEU A 132 -11.72 -45.46 -1.42
C LEU A 132 -11.30 -44.79 -0.10
N ARG A 133 -10.99 -45.58 0.91
CA ARG A 133 -10.45 -45.08 2.18
C ARG A 133 -9.11 -44.36 2.01
N ALA A 134 -8.19 -44.96 1.25
CA ALA A 134 -6.90 -44.38 0.90
C ALA A 134 -7.06 -43.05 0.14
N GLY A 135 -8.07 -42.91 -0.73
CA GLY A 135 -8.42 -41.66 -1.39
C GLY A 135 -8.83 -40.56 -0.43
N GLY A 136 -9.66 -40.91 0.57
CA GLY A 136 -10.01 -39.95 1.65
C GLY A 136 -8.78 -39.51 2.43
N MET A 137 -7.92 -40.46 2.86
CA MET A 137 -6.68 -40.16 3.56
C MET A 137 -5.74 -39.29 2.73
N MET A 138 -5.58 -39.59 1.44
CA MET A 138 -4.74 -38.81 0.53
C MET A 138 -5.19 -37.35 0.49
N TRP A 139 -6.51 -37.12 0.46
CA TRP A 139 -7.06 -35.78 0.47
C TRP A 139 -6.71 -35.02 1.75
N ASP A 140 -6.78 -35.67 2.91
CA ASP A 140 -6.37 -35.10 4.20
C ASP A 140 -4.88 -34.78 4.25
N LEU A 141 -4.02 -35.67 3.70
CA LEU A 141 -2.58 -35.46 3.62
C LEU A 141 -2.22 -34.27 2.70
N VAL A 142 -2.88 -34.16 1.54
CA VAL A 142 -2.71 -33.03 0.61
C VAL A 142 -3.15 -31.72 1.28
N HIS A 143 -4.31 -31.72 1.94
CA HIS A 143 -4.79 -30.56 2.67
C HIS A 143 -3.79 -30.10 3.74
N THR A 144 -3.26 -31.03 4.52
CA THR A 144 -2.28 -30.74 5.58
C THR A 144 -0.99 -30.16 5.02
N ALA A 145 -0.46 -30.76 3.93
CA ALA A 145 0.76 -30.29 3.27
C ALA A 145 0.58 -28.90 2.64
N THR A 146 -0.53 -28.67 1.93
CA THR A 146 -0.82 -27.37 1.31
C THR A 146 -1.05 -26.28 2.35
N SER A 147 -1.67 -26.61 3.49
CA SER A 147 -1.80 -25.68 4.62
C SER A 147 -0.44 -25.28 5.19
N ALA A 148 0.50 -26.25 5.34
CA ALA A 148 1.85 -25.94 5.80
C ALA A 148 2.62 -25.06 4.81
N VAL A 149 2.49 -25.32 3.51
CA VAL A 149 3.05 -24.46 2.44
C VAL A 149 2.48 -23.04 2.53
N ALA A 150 1.17 -22.90 2.68
CA ALA A 150 0.50 -21.62 2.73
C ALA A 150 0.98 -20.77 3.92
N VAL A 151 1.17 -21.39 5.08
CA VAL A 151 1.77 -20.74 6.26
C VAL A 151 3.16 -20.21 5.93
N GLY A 152 4.04 -21.06 5.41
CA GLY A 152 5.42 -20.66 5.09
C GLY A 152 5.50 -19.56 4.04
N HIS A 153 4.67 -19.62 2.99
CA HIS A 153 4.58 -18.61 1.94
C HIS A 153 4.11 -17.27 2.48
N THR A 154 3.04 -17.29 3.25
CA THR A 154 2.45 -16.08 3.84
C THR A 154 3.41 -15.40 4.83
N ASP A 155 4.11 -16.17 5.66
CA ASP A 155 5.10 -15.67 6.61
C ASP A 155 6.27 -14.98 5.88
N ALA A 156 6.78 -15.59 4.80
CA ALA A 156 7.85 -14.99 4.00
C ALA A 156 7.40 -13.69 3.34
N THR A 157 6.22 -13.68 2.74
CA THR A 157 5.65 -12.47 2.11
C THR A 157 5.45 -11.35 3.12
N ARG A 158 4.90 -11.65 4.30
CA ARG A 158 4.75 -10.66 5.38
C ARG A 158 6.08 -10.12 5.88
N SER A 159 7.08 -11.00 6.05
CA SER A 159 8.43 -10.58 6.48
C SER A 159 9.09 -9.66 5.46
N GLU A 160 8.99 -9.96 4.18
CA GLU A 160 9.51 -9.09 3.12
C GLU A 160 8.82 -7.73 3.09
N GLN A 161 7.49 -7.72 3.20
CA GLN A 161 6.71 -6.47 3.28
C GLN A 161 7.10 -5.65 4.50
N ALA A 162 7.28 -6.27 5.68
CA ALA A 162 7.72 -5.59 6.88
C ALA A 162 9.13 -4.99 6.74
N ILE A 163 10.06 -5.72 6.11
CA ILE A 163 11.41 -5.22 5.83
C ILE A 163 11.34 -4.01 4.89
N ARG A 164 10.59 -4.11 3.79
CA ARG A 164 10.42 -2.99 2.84
C ARG A 164 9.74 -1.78 3.50
N ALA A 165 8.72 -1.98 4.32
CA ALA A 165 8.08 -0.92 5.10
C ALA A 165 9.08 -0.25 6.05
N GLY A 166 9.93 -1.03 6.73
CA GLY A 166 10.99 -0.51 7.59
C GLY A 166 12.05 0.30 6.83
N VAL A 167 12.41 -0.12 5.61
CA VAL A 167 13.33 0.65 4.74
C VAL A 167 12.68 1.97 4.31
N ARG A 168 11.41 1.94 3.90
CA ARG A 168 10.64 3.14 3.55
C ARG A 168 10.58 4.13 4.71
N TYR A 169 10.20 3.67 5.88
CA TYR A 169 10.12 4.52 7.07
C TYR A 169 11.45 5.21 7.36
N ARG A 170 12.56 4.45 7.40
CA ARG A 170 13.91 5.02 7.63
C ARG A 170 14.32 6.00 6.54
N PHE A 171 13.98 5.73 5.28
CA PHE A 171 14.26 6.65 4.17
C PHE A 171 13.56 7.99 4.37
N PHE A 172 12.25 7.99 4.63
CA PHE A 172 11.50 9.23 4.83
C PHE A 172 11.92 9.96 6.10
N GLU A 173 12.20 9.25 7.19
CA GLU A 173 12.77 9.82 8.41
C GLU A 173 14.10 10.54 8.14
N ALA A 174 15.01 9.87 7.48
CA ALA A 174 16.32 10.43 7.14
C ALA A 174 16.19 11.61 6.15
N LEU A 175 15.33 11.50 5.14
CA LEU A 175 15.11 12.53 4.14
C LEU A 175 14.51 13.80 4.74
N VAL A 176 13.53 13.70 5.63
CA VAL A 176 12.88 14.85 6.29
C VAL A 176 13.83 15.52 7.30
N ARG A 177 14.72 14.75 7.95
CA ARG A 177 15.70 15.30 8.90
C ARG A 177 16.93 15.92 8.23
N SER A 178 17.27 15.49 7.02
CA SER A 178 18.53 15.87 6.33
C SER A 178 18.38 17.20 5.58
N VAL A 179 18.01 18.28 6.25
CA VAL A 179 17.99 19.60 5.61
C VAL A 179 19.43 20.08 5.29
N ASP A 180 20.47 19.62 6.05
CA ASP A 180 21.85 20.10 5.92
C ASP A 180 22.95 19.01 6.06
N GLY A 181 22.66 17.70 5.90
CA GLY A 181 23.56 16.63 6.31
C GLY A 181 24.05 15.67 5.23
N ASP A 182 24.96 14.77 5.62
CA ASP A 182 25.52 13.71 4.77
C ASP A 182 24.44 12.79 4.22
N HIS A 183 24.18 12.89 2.91
CA HIS A 183 23.15 12.13 2.20
C HIS A 183 23.58 10.70 1.83
N ARG A 184 24.67 10.16 2.37
CA ARG A 184 25.16 8.82 1.99
C ARG A 184 24.16 7.74 2.38
N ASP A 185 23.73 7.72 3.64
CA ASP A 185 22.77 6.74 4.14
C ASP A 185 21.40 6.87 3.44
N VAL A 186 20.98 8.12 3.16
CA VAL A 186 19.74 8.39 2.43
C VAL A 186 19.81 7.87 0.99
N ARG A 187 20.99 7.94 0.36
CA ARG A 187 21.19 7.43 -1.00
C ARG A 187 21.06 5.91 -1.08
N GLU A 188 21.67 5.18 -0.16
CA GLU A 188 21.58 3.72 -0.10
C GLU A 188 20.12 3.27 0.11
N LEU A 189 19.39 3.95 1.00
CA LEU A 189 17.97 3.68 1.21
C LEU A 189 17.12 4.03 -0.02
N ALA A 190 17.42 5.13 -0.72
CA ALA A 190 16.74 5.51 -1.95
C ALA A 190 16.92 4.44 -3.05
N GLU A 191 18.17 3.99 -3.27
CA GLU A 191 18.49 2.94 -4.23
C GLU A 191 17.82 1.61 -3.89
N ALA A 192 17.77 1.23 -2.61
CA ALA A 192 17.05 0.04 -2.14
C ALA A 192 15.53 0.12 -2.38
N LEU A 193 14.97 1.33 -2.48
CA LEU A 193 13.57 1.59 -2.82
C LEU A 193 13.31 1.77 -4.33
N GLY A 194 14.34 1.64 -5.16
CA GLY A 194 14.25 1.75 -6.62
C GLY A 194 14.35 3.20 -7.14
N PHE A 195 14.69 4.16 -6.28
CA PHE A 195 14.93 5.54 -6.72
C PHE A 195 16.33 5.72 -7.30
N THR A 196 16.44 6.66 -8.23
CA THR A 196 17.72 7.14 -8.75
C THR A 196 18.01 8.51 -8.12
N ALA A 197 19.03 8.58 -7.28
CA ALA A 197 19.31 9.74 -6.40
C ALA A 197 19.46 11.09 -7.13
N GLN A 198 19.80 11.09 -8.42
CA GLN A 198 20.03 12.31 -9.21
C GLN A 198 18.79 12.78 -10.00
N HIS A 199 17.78 11.93 -10.14
CA HIS A 199 16.58 12.29 -10.90
C HIS A 199 15.69 13.27 -10.14
N GLU A 200 14.71 13.80 -10.85
CA GLU A 200 13.68 14.65 -10.27
C GLU A 200 12.74 13.84 -9.39
N PHE A 201 12.39 14.40 -8.24
CA PHE A 201 11.41 13.89 -7.31
C PHE A 201 10.24 14.85 -7.17
N GLN A 202 9.04 14.32 -7.03
CA GLN A 202 7.86 15.09 -6.70
C GLN A 202 7.08 14.43 -5.58
N ALA A 203 6.64 15.24 -4.60
CA ALA A 203 5.92 14.77 -3.42
C ALA A 203 4.44 15.12 -3.46
N VAL A 204 3.64 14.21 -2.94
CA VAL A 204 2.22 14.38 -2.64
C VAL A 204 2.04 14.11 -1.15
N CYS A 205 1.37 15.01 -0.42
CA CYS A 205 1.08 14.87 1.00
C CYS A 205 -0.41 14.90 1.27
N VAL A 206 -0.88 14.08 2.21
CA VAL A 206 -2.25 14.09 2.74
C VAL A 206 -2.23 13.93 4.26
N ALA A 207 -3.30 14.34 4.95
CA ALA A 207 -3.41 14.15 6.39
C ALA A 207 -3.47 12.65 6.74
N ALA A 208 -2.77 12.25 7.82
CA ALA A 208 -2.63 10.85 8.22
C ALA A 208 -3.75 10.36 9.15
N GLU A 209 -4.53 11.23 9.74
CA GLU A 209 -5.47 10.94 10.84
C GLU A 209 -6.53 9.88 10.48
N GLU A 210 -6.86 9.74 9.21
CA GLU A 210 -7.85 8.79 8.71
C GLU A 210 -7.26 7.50 8.14
N TRP A 211 -5.94 7.32 8.18
CA TRP A 211 -5.26 6.21 7.51
C TRP A 211 -4.75 5.15 8.49
N SER A 212 -5.26 3.94 8.37
CA SER A 212 -4.68 2.78 9.04
C SER A 212 -3.46 2.25 8.26
N GLU A 213 -2.60 1.52 8.95
CA GLU A 213 -1.41 0.87 8.36
C GLU A 213 -1.78 -0.06 7.19
N ALA A 214 -2.89 -0.79 7.30
CA ALA A 214 -3.40 -1.65 6.24
C ALA A 214 -3.88 -0.87 5.00
N GLN A 215 -4.38 0.35 5.16
CA GLN A 215 -4.76 1.23 4.05
C GLN A 215 -3.52 1.80 3.36
N LEU A 216 -2.51 2.18 4.14
CA LEU A 216 -1.23 2.65 3.59
C LEU A 216 -0.51 1.56 2.77
N GLU A 217 -0.52 0.32 3.24
CA GLU A 217 0.02 -0.80 2.47
C GLU A 217 -0.79 -1.12 1.21
N ARG A 218 -2.11 -0.96 1.25
CA ARG A 218 -2.94 -1.07 0.04
C ARG A 218 -2.61 0.02 -0.95
N LEU A 219 -2.49 1.27 -0.49
CA LEU A 219 -2.08 2.39 -1.33
C LEU A 219 -0.72 2.10 -1.99
N GLN A 220 0.29 1.67 -1.22
CA GLN A 220 1.60 1.33 -1.78
C GLN A 220 1.50 0.29 -2.90
N ARG A 221 0.73 -0.79 -2.70
CA ARG A 221 0.55 -1.82 -3.74
C ARG A 221 -0.10 -1.28 -5.01
N THR A 222 -1.02 -0.34 -4.87
CA THR A 222 -1.65 0.32 -6.04
C THR A 222 -0.65 1.26 -6.72
N LEU A 223 0.12 2.03 -5.96
CA LEU A 223 1.17 2.91 -6.48
C LEU A 223 2.28 2.14 -7.21
N ASP A 224 2.59 0.92 -6.78
CA ASP A 224 3.56 0.04 -7.45
C ASP A 224 3.11 -0.38 -8.87
N THR A 225 1.83 -0.22 -9.23
CA THR A 225 1.31 -0.49 -10.58
C THR A 225 1.42 0.71 -11.52
N ILE A 226 1.68 1.91 -11.00
CA ILE A 226 1.85 3.14 -11.79
C ILE A 226 3.26 3.14 -12.41
N PRO A 227 3.40 3.48 -13.70
CA PRO A 227 4.72 3.60 -14.33
C PRO A 227 5.61 4.61 -13.60
N GLY A 228 6.86 4.23 -13.34
CA GLY A 228 7.81 5.01 -12.56
C GLY A 228 8.08 4.36 -11.20
N THR A 229 8.65 5.13 -10.29
CA THR A 229 8.90 4.68 -8.91
C THR A 229 8.15 5.58 -7.96
N THR A 230 7.27 5.01 -7.14
CA THR A 230 6.54 5.74 -6.10
C THR A 230 6.61 4.97 -4.79
N GLN A 231 6.99 5.66 -3.72
CA GLN A 231 7.01 5.10 -2.38
C GLN A 231 6.16 5.98 -1.45
N CYS A 232 5.37 5.37 -0.56
CA CYS A 232 4.59 6.12 0.40
C CYS A 232 4.84 5.64 1.84
N SER A 233 4.80 6.59 2.78
CA SER A 233 4.98 6.32 4.21
C SER A 233 4.23 7.35 5.05
N GLY A 234 3.75 6.92 6.22
CA GLY A 234 3.27 7.85 7.25
C GLY A 234 4.45 8.52 7.95
N HIS A 235 4.38 9.83 8.14
CA HIS A 235 5.38 10.60 8.88
C HIS A 235 4.72 11.71 9.70
N GLY A 236 4.65 11.52 11.02
CA GLY A 236 3.92 12.41 11.90
C GLY A 236 2.42 12.44 11.55
N THR A 237 1.90 13.63 11.29
CA THR A 237 0.48 13.86 10.97
C THR A 237 0.15 13.74 9.47
N VAL A 238 1.13 13.38 8.63
CA VAL A 238 0.94 13.30 7.18
C VAL A 238 1.39 11.97 6.60
N ILE A 239 0.75 11.56 5.51
CA ILE A 239 1.23 10.54 4.61
C ILE A 239 1.93 11.26 3.45
N ILE A 240 3.13 10.80 3.14
CA ILE A 240 3.96 11.31 2.05
C ILE A 240 4.03 10.22 0.98
N ALA A 241 3.64 10.55 -0.24
CA ALA A 241 3.96 9.78 -1.44
C ALA A 241 5.03 10.55 -2.25
N LEU A 242 6.19 9.95 -2.40
CA LEU A 242 7.31 10.52 -3.16
C LEU A 242 7.49 9.74 -4.44
N SER A 243 7.58 10.41 -5.56
CA SER A 243 7.62 9.78 -6.88
C SER A 243 8.77 10.27 -7.76
N GLN A 244 9.18 9.39 -8.67
CA GLN A 244 10.05 9.67 -9.81
C GLN A 244 9.42 9.13 -11.09
N ARG A 245 9.35 9.96 -12.13
CA ARG A 245 8.81 9.56 -13.46
C ARG A 245 7.37 9.04 -13.44
N ALA A 246 6.69 9.09 -12.31
CA ALA A 246 5.28 8.74 -12.21
C ALA A 246 4.43 9.99 -12.41
N PRO A 247 3.30 9.89 -13.17
CA PRO A 247 2.38 11.00 -13.31
C PRO A 247 1.73 11.32 -11.95
N VAL A 248 1.93 12.54 -11.47
CA VAL A 248 1.44 12.95 -10.14
C VAL A 248 -0.09 12.90 -10.04
N ASP A 249 -0.79 13.14 -11.15
CA ASP A 249 -2.25 13.07 -11.19
C ASP A 249 -2.79 11.64 -11.01
N ASP A 250 -2.03 10.63 -11.44
CA ASP A 250 -2.35 9.23 -11.18
C ASP A 250 -2.21 8.91 -9.69
N ILE A 251 -1.16 9.42 -9.04
CA ILE A 251 -0.96 9.26 -7.59
C ILE A 251 -2.11 9.93 -6.81
N ILE A 252 -2.49 11.15 -7.19
CA ILE A 252 -3.61 11.88 -6.59
C ILE A 252 -4.92 11.09 -6.73
N ARG A 253 -5.16 10.53 -7.91
CA ARG A 253 -6.35 9.71 -8.18
C ARG A 253 -6.41 8.50 -7.25
N GLU A 254 -5.32 7.75 -7.11
CA GLU A 254 -5.28 6.55 -6.26
C GLU A 254 -5.43 6.88 -4.78
N VAL A 255 -4.81 7.96 -4.32
CA VAL A 255 -5.01 8.48 -2.96
C VAL A 255 -6.49 8.78 -2.69
N ARG A 256 -7.16 9.46 -3.63
CA ARG A 256 -8.58 9.82 -3.51
C ARG A 256 -9.53 8.63 -3.65
N LEU A 257 -9.17 7.61 -4.42
CA LEU A 257 -9.92 6.35 -4.47
C LEU A 257 -9.87 5.63 -3.12
N GLY A 258 -8.73 5.68 -2.43
CA GLY A 258 -8.58 5.13 -1.08
C GLY A 258 -9.32 5.93 0.00
N HIS A 259 -9.34 7.27 -0.13
CA HIS A 259 -9.98 8.20 0.79
C HIS A 259 -10.68 9.34 0.04
N PRO A 260 -11.95 9.17 -0.34
CA PRO A 260 -12.74 10.21 -0.99
C PRO A 260 -12.89 11.44 -0.08
N GLY A 261 -12.64 12.61 -0.66
CA GLY A 261 -12.76 13.88 0.08
C GLY A 261 -11.49 14.30 0.84
N THR A 262 -10.39 13.53 0.76
CA THR A 262 -9.12 13.97 1.37
C THR A 262 -8.52 15.16 0.61
N THR A 263 -8.03 16.13 1.35
CA THR A 263 -7.26 17.26 0.81
C THR A 263 -5.84 16.82 0.49
N VAL A 264 -5.33 17.26 -0.65
CA VAL A 264 -4.04 16.83 -1.18
C VAL A 264 -3.13 18.03 -1.44
N GLY A 265 -1.95 18.03 -0.79
CA GLY A 265 -0.88 18.98 -1.08
C GLY A 265 0.12 18.40 -2.08
N VAL A 266 0.52 19.18 -3.08
CA VAL A 266 1.46 18.77 -4.13
C VAL A 266 2.66 19.70 -4.16
N GLY A 267 3.87 19.13 -3.98
CA GLY A 267 5.14 19.85 -4.08
C GLY A 267 5.62 20.06 -5.50
N LEU A 268 6.67 20.87 -5.67
CA LEU A 268 7.34 21.02 -6.96
C LEU A 268 8.19 19.80 -7.30
N GLY A 269 8.31 19.48 -8.58
CA GLY A 269 9.33 18.58 -9.10
C GLY A 269 10.72 19.18 -8.90
N ARG A 270 11.62 18.47 -8.20
CA ARG A 270 12.96 18.96 -7.86
C ARG A 270 14.01 17.88 -8.01
N PRO A 271 15.20 18.20 -8.55
CA PRO A 271 16.26 17.21 -8.76
C PRO A 271 16.98 16.84 -7.47
N GLY A 272 17.35 15.58 -7.37
CA GLY A 272 18.20 15.05 -6.29
C GLY A 272 17.48 14.87 -4.96
N LEU A 273 18.19 14.23 -3.99
CA LEU A 273 17.63 13.93 -2.67
C LEU A 273 17.30 15.20 -1.85
N ALA A 274 18.14 16.23 -1.96
CA ALA A 274 17.81 17.54 -1.36
C ALA A 274 16.52 18.12 -1.98
N GLY A 275 16.35 17.97 -3.29
CA GLY A 275 15.13 18.36 -3.98
C GLY A 275 13.92 17.56 -3.54
N ALA A 276 14.08 16.27 -3.25
CA ALA A 276 13.02 15.43 -2.68
C ALA A 276 12.55 15.97 -1.32
N ALA A 277 13.48 16.31 -0.42
CA ALA A 277 13.15 16.90 0.89
C ALA A 277 12.43 18.26 0.73
N MET A 278 12.89 19.09 -0.20
CA MET A 278 12.22 20.36 -0.51
C MET A 278 10.82 20.14 -1.08
N SER A 279 10.62 19.17 -1.98
CA SER A 279 9.31 18.87 -2.55
C SER A 279 8.31 18.39 -1.48
N ILE A 280 8.77 17.59 -0.52
CA ILE A 280 7.97 17.20 0.65
C ILE A 280 7.57 18.43 1.47
N THR A 281 8.52 19.33 1.72
CA THR A 281 8.25 20.57 2.45
C THR A 281 7.22 21.43 1.72
N ASP A 282 7.37 21.60 0.40
CA ASP A 282 6.42 22.33 -0.44
C ASP A 282 5.00 21.73 -0.34
N ALA A 283 4.89 20.39 -0.47
CA ALA A 283 3.61 19.69 -0.39
C ALA A 283 2.94 19.83 0.99
N ARG A 284 3.72 19.74 2.07
CA ARG A 284 3.22 19.92 3.45
C ARG A 284 2.74 21.35 3.70
N ARG A 285 3.48 22.35 3.21
CA ARG A 285 3.11 23.76 3.32
C ARG A 285 1.72 24.00 2.75
N VAL A 286 1.48 23.59 1.51
CA VAL A 286 0.17 23.82 0.89
C VAL A 286 -0.93 22.96 1.47
N LEU A 287 -0.62 21.78 1.99
CA LEU A 287 -1.58 20.95 2.70
C LEU A 287 -2.10 21.66 3.98
N HIS A 288 -1.21 22.33 4.73
CA HIS A 288 -1.59 23.11 5.89
C HIS A 288 -2.39 24.37 5.54
N LEU A 289 -2.28 24.84 4.30
CA LEU A 289 -3.03 25.99 3.84
C LEU A 289 -4.43 25.66 3.37
N ALA A 290 -4.62 24.44 2.89
CA ALA A 290 -5.85 24.00 2.29
C ALA A 290 -6.98 23.86 3.32
N SER A 291 -8.18 24.23 2.94
CA SER A 291 -9.37 23.91 3.71
C SER A 291 -9.64 22.40 3.66
N PRO A 292 -10.26 21.80 4.69
CA PRO A 292 -10.56 20.35 4.71
C PRO A 292 -11.74 20.02 3.77
N THR A 293 -11.70 20.51 2.53
CA THR A 293 -12.78 20.40 1.52
C THR A 293 -12.51 19.34 0.46
N GLY A 294 -11.41 18.60 0.59
CA GLY A 294 -11.03 17.60 -0.41
C GLY A 294 -10.43 18.18 -1.69
N GLU A 295 -9.89 19.38 -1.63
CA GLU A 295 -9.23 20.02 -2.77
C GLU A 295 -7.81 19.49 -3.02
N VAL A 296 -7.28 19.75 -4.21
CA VAL A 296 -5.88 19.52 -4.56
C VAL A 296 -5.20 20.87 -4.64
N VAL A 297 -4.27 21.15 -3.73
CA VAL A 297 -3.52 22.40 -3.66
C VAL A 297 -2.08 22.15 -4.12
N ARG A 298 -1.66 22.87 -5.15
CA ARG A 298 -0.31 22.74 -5.71
C ARG A 298 0.56 23.90 -5.24
N PHE A 299 1.77 23.59 -4.80
CA PHE A 299 2.71 24.63 -4.38
C PHE A 299 3.05 25.60 -5.53
N ALA A 300 3.03 25.14 -6.77
CA ALA A 300 3.24 25.97 -7.94
C ALA A 300 2.24 27.15 -8.02
N ASP A 301 1.01 26.94 -7.56
CA ASP A 301 -0.06 27.90 -7.64
C ASP A 301 -0.13 28.80 -6.38
N GLU A 302 0.21 28.22 -5.21
CA GLU A 302 0.04 28.86 -3.89
C GLU A 302 1.37 29.22 -3.18
N TRP A 303 2.49 29.24 -3.91
CA TRP A 303 3.82 29.39 -3.31
C TRP A 303 3.98 30.68 -2.49
N VAL A 304 3.39 31.78 -2.93
CA VAL A 304 3.45 33.08 -2.20
C VAL A 304 2.77 32.94 -0.85
N ALA A 305 1.55 32.46 -0.85
CA ALA A 305 0.75 32.29 0.35
C ALA A 305 1.39 31.25 1.29
N ALA A 306 1.94 30.15 0.74
CA ALA A 306 2.65 29.13 1.49
C ALA A 306 3.91 29.68 2.19
N THR A 307 4.67 30.51 1.48
CA THR A 307 5.89 31.11 2.04
C THR A 307 5.57 32.16 3.10
N LEU A 308 4.52 32.98 2.88
CA LEU A 308 4.10 33.98 3.87
C LEU A 308 3.60 33.32 5.16
N ALA A 309 2.90 32.20 5.06
CA ALA A 309 2.39 31.49 6.23
C ALA A 309 3.51 30.94 7.13
N ASP A 310 4.61 30.46 6.55
CA ASP A 310 5.77 29.98 7.32
C ASP A 310 6.48 31.10 8.12
N HIS A 311 6.40 32.35 7.62
CA HIS A 311 7.06 33.51 8.24
C HIS A 311 6.04 34.45 8.92
N ARG A 312 4.87 33.91 9.26
CA ARG A 312 3.76 34.68 9.80
C ARG A 312 4.15 35.54 11.00
N ASP A 313 4.81 34.93 12.00
CA ASP A 313 5.18 35.62 13.23
C ASP A 313 6.18 36.76 12.97
N GLU A 314 7.10 36.55 12.04
CA GLU A 314 8.09 37.56 11.64
C GLU A 314 7.44 38.70 10.87
N LEU A 315 6.40 38.43 10.08
CA LEU A 315 5.71 39.39 9.23
C LEU A 315 4.50 40.06 9.95
N ALA A 316 4.07 39.53 11.09
CA ALA A 316 2.86 39.99 11.80
C ALA A 316 2.83 41.50 11.98
N THR A 317 3.89 42.10 12.54
CA THR A 317 3.98 43.54 12.78
C THR A 317 3.89 44.40 11.51
N LEU A 318 4.43 43.87 10.38
CA LEU A 318 4.41 44.57 9.09
C LEU A 318 3.03 44.50 8.41
N LEU A 319 2.27 43.44 8.64
CA LEU A 319 1.01 43.17 7.95
C LEU A 319 -0.22 43.42 8.84
N GLU A 320 -0.02 43.66 10.14
CA GLU A 320 -1.09 43.96 11.10
C GLU A 320 -2.11 45.03 10.62
N PRO A 321 -1.70 46.15 10.02
CA PRO A 321 -2.66 47.14 9.58
C PRO A 321 -3.71 46.62 8.59
N GLY A 322 -3.28 45.76 7.68
CA GLY A 322 -4.18 45.11 6.70
C GLY A 322 -5.06 44.05 7.33
N VAL A 323 -4.52 43.25 8.26
CA VAL A 323 -5.25 42.22 9.00
C VAL A 323 -6.35 42.84 9.86
N ALA A 324 -6.02 43.91 10.63
CA ALA A 324 -6.97 44.61 11.43
C ALA A 324 -8.13 45.24 10.62
N VAL A 325 -7.80 45.92 9.50
CA VAL A 325 -8.82 46.46 8.60
C VAL A 325 -9.66 45.38 7.93
N ALA A 326 -9.07 44.23 7.61
CA ALA A 326 -9.80 43.10 7.02
C ALA A 326 -10.85 42.53 7.98
N ALA A 327 -10.55 42.42 9.27
CA ALA A 327 -11.48 41.95 10.29
C ALA A 327 -12.70 42.85 10.42
N ASP A 328 -12.48 44.19 10.42
CA ASP A 328 -13.56 45.17 10.63
C ASP A 328 -14.33 45.53 9.35
N HIS A 329 -13.72 45.33 8.19
CA HIS A 329 -14.24 45.82 6.90
C HIS A 329 -14.20 44.77 5.76
N PRO A 330 -14.94 43.64 5.85
CA PRO A 330 -14.92 42.57 4.84
C PRO A 330 -15.20 43.04 3.41
N HIS A 331 -16.04 44.07 3.26
CA HIS A 331 -16.38 44.65 1.96
C HIS A 331 -15.20 45.35 1.27
N LEU A 332 -14.21 45.84 2.04
CA LEU A 332 -12.98 46.40 1.46
C LEU A 332 -12.05 45.26 0.97
N VAL A 333 -11.99 44.17 1.73
CA VAL A 333 -11.25 42.95 1.32
C VAL A 333 -11.71 42.47 -0.05
N GLU A 334 -13.03 42.36 -0.22
CA GLU A 334 -13.64 41.95 -1.47
C GLU A 334 -13.17 42.79 -2.66
N ALA A 335 -13.16 44.12 -2.48
CA ALA A 335 -12.76 45.06 -3.53
C ALA A 335 -11.25 44.99 -3.86
N VAL A 336 -10.38 44.85 -2.84
CA VAL A 336 -8.94 44.73 -3.05
C VAL A 336 -8.63 43.46 -3.79
N LEU A 337 -9.23 42.33 -3.37
CA LEU A 337 -9.02 41.01 -4.05
C LEU A 337 -9.61 41.01 -5.45
N ALA A 338 -10.79 41.56 -5.68
CA ALA A 338 -11.36 41.71 -7.00
C ALA A 338 -10.47 42.53 -7.93
N PHE A 339 -9.93 43.65 -7.42
CA PHE A 339 -9.01 44.52 -8.17
C PHE A 339 -7.72 43.75 -8.56
N ALA A 340 -7.15 43.03 -7.60
CA ALA A 340 -5.94 42.21 -7.85
C ALA A 340 -6.19 41.09 -8.88
N ARG A 341 -7.32 40.36 -8.78
CA ARG A 341 -7.67 39.25 -9.68
C ARG A 341 -8.05 39.69 -11.09
N ASN A 342 -8.56 40.90 -11.25
CA ASN A 342 -8.99 41.43 -12.54
C ASN A 342 -7.95 42.35 -13.17
N GLU A 343 -6.66 41.94 -13.13
CA GLU A 343 -5.54 42.62 -13.81
C GLU A 343 -5.46 44.13 -13.47
N PHE A 344 -5.77 44.49 -12.23
CA PHE A 344 -5.74 45.87 -11.75
C PHE A 344 -6.74 46.79 -12.47
N SER A 345 -7.78 46.24 -13.03
CA SER A 345 -8.85 46.99 -13.71
C SER A 345 -10.02 47.26 -12.79
N ILE A 346 -10.21 48.52 -12.42
CA ILE A 346 -11.35 48.96 -11.60
C ILE A 346 -12.70 48.59 -12.24
N SER A 347 -12.81 48.74 -13.55
CA SER A 347 -14.05 48.43 -14.28
C SER A 347 -14.31 46.91 -14.35
N ALA A 348 -13.27 46.09 -14.51
CA ALA A 348 -13.40 44.64 -14.49
C ALA A 348 -13.71 44.14 -13.08
N ALA A 349 -13.02 44.64 -12.06
CA ALA A 349 -13.30 44.33 -10.66
C ALA A 349 -14.75 44.69 -10.26
N GLY A 350 -15.26 45.83 -10.72
CA GLY A 350 -16.65 46.21 -10.47
C GLY A 350 -17.66 45.24 -11.10
N ARG A 351 -17.40 44.75 -12.32
CA ARG A 351 -18.25 43.74 -12.95
C ARG A 351 -18.20 42.40 -12.22
N ASP A 352 -17.01 41.97 -11.76
CA ASP A 352 -16.77 40.73 -11.07
C ASP A 352 -17.58 40.60 -9.77
N ILE A 353 -17.63 41.68 -8.99
CA ILE A 353 -18.36 41.73 -7.69
C ILE A 353 -19.67 42.53 -7.76
N HIS A 354 -20.22 42.75 -8.95
CA HIS A 354 -21.51 43.41 -9.18
C HIS A 354 -21.62 44.83 -8.59
N LEU A 355 -20.53 45.58 -8.64
CA LEU A 355 -20.47 46.97 -8.19
C LEU A 355 -20.14 47.95 -9.33
N HIS A 356 -20.54 49.20 -9.16
CA HIS A 356 -20.12 50.27 -10.05
C HIS A 356 -18.63 50.59 -9.85
N ALA A 357 -17.92 50.99 -10.92
CA ALA A 357 -16.51 51.34 -10.89
C ALA A 357 -16.17 52.39 -9.80
N ASN A 358 -17.04 53.38 -9.61
CA ASN A 358 -16.87 54.39 -8.57
C ASN A 358 -16.89 53.78 -7.13
N SER A 359 -17.68 52.72 -6.92
CA SER A 359 -17.73 52.02 -5.64
C SER A 359 -16.42 51.25 -5.38
N ILE A 360 -15.83 50.69 -6.39
CA ILE A 360 -14.49 50.05 -6.30
C ILE A 360 -13.45 51.12 -5.95
N THR A 361 -13.42 52.24 -6.67
CA THR A 361 -12.50 53.34 -6.39
C THR A 361 -12.63 53.79 -4.95
N TYR A 362 -13.88 54.06 -4.48
CA TYR A 362 -14.13 54.46 -3.07
C TYR A 362 -13.62 53.43 -2.06
N ARG A 363 -13.84 52.12 -2.31
CA ARG A 363 -13.39 51.06 -1.42
C ARG A 363 -11.85 50.97 -1.37
N LEU A 364 -11.16 51.10 -2.53
CA LEU A 364 -9.70 51.15 -2.58
C LEU A 364 -9.12 52.39 -1.87
N ASP A 365 -9.75 53.58 -2.06
CA ASP A 365 -9.34 54.78 -1.35
C ASP A 365 -9.53 54.62 0.15
N ARG A 366 -10.65 54.02 0.57
CA ARG A 366 -10.92 53.76 1.98
C ARG A 366 -9.93 52.77 2.61
N TRP A 367 -9.56 51.71 1.87
CA TRP A 367 -8.48 50.77 2.26
C TRP A 367 -7.17 51.52 2.49
N GLN A 368 -6.77 52.38 1.54
CA GLN A 368 -5.57 53.20 1.65
C GLN A 368 -5.61 54.14 2.88
N GLN A 369 -6.74 54.77 3.15
CA GLN A 369 -6.89 55.64 4.30
C GLN A 369 -6.69 54.89 5.63
N LEU A 370 -7.18 53.68 5.74
CA LEU A 370 -7.13 52.87 6.96
C LEU A 370 -5.81 52.16 7.17
N THR A 371 -5.21 51.63 6.11
CA THR A 371 -3.96 50.86 6.19
C THR A 371 -2.70 51.69 5.91
N GLY A 372 -2.85 52.82 5.22
CA GLY A 372 -1.71 53.56 4.65
C GLY A 372 -1.19 52.99 3.31
N TRP A 373 -1.79 51.93 2.77
CA TRP A 373 -1.33 51.25 1.56
C TRP A 373 -2.29 51.48 0.41
N ASP A 374 -1.78 52.08 -0.67
CA ASP A 374 -2.56 52.24 -1.91
C ASP A 374 -2.50 50.98 -2.75
N PRO A 375 -3.58 50.19 -2.90
CA PRO A 375 -3.56 48.95 -3.69
C PRO A 375 -3.30 49.15 -5.20
N ARG A 376 -3.29 50.38 -5.68
CA ARG A 376 -2.97 50.74 -7.08
C ARG A 376 -1.47 50.88 -7.33
N THR A 377 -0.66 50.91 -6.26
CA THR A 377 0.80 50.86 -6.34
C THR A 377 1.29 49.44 -6.09
N LEU A 378 2.45 49.11 -6.64
CA LEU A 378 3.03 47.75 -6.42
C LEU A 378 3.24 47.45 -4.94
N ASP A 379 3.89 48.34 -4.18
CA ASP A 379 4.14 48.18 -2.73
C ASP A 379 2.84 48.04 -1.93
N GLY A 380 1.88 48.95 -2.16
CA GLY A 380 0.60 48.90 -1.46
C GLY A 380 -0.23 47.67 -1.78
N LEU A 381 -0.18 47.19 -3.04
CA LEU A 381 -0.86 45.96 -3.44
C LEU A 381 -0.23 44.74 -2.81
N GLN A 382 1.11 44.61 -2.85
CA GLN A 382 1.82 43.51 -2.24
C GLN A 382 1.53 43.38 -0.75
N ARG A 383 1.58 44.48 0.00
CA ARG A 383 1.24 44.51 1.43
C ARG A 383 -0.21 44.13 1.66
N SER A 384 -1.12 44.68 0.86
CA SER A 384 -2.55 44.41 0.97
C SER A 384 -2.85 42.92 0.71
N VAL A 385 -2.39 42.34 -0.41
CA VAL A 385 -2.63 40.93 -0.73
C VAL A 385 -1.95 39.99 0.26
N SER A 386 -0.72 40.32 0.70
CA SER A 386 -0.02 39.51 1.71
C SER A 386 -0.76 39.48 3.04
N SER A 387 -1.26 40.63 3.52
CA SER A 387 -2.05 40.71 4.78
C SER A 387 -3.36 39.92 4.66
N LEU A 388 -4.05 40.02 3.51
CA LEU A 388 -5.28 39.32 3.26
C LEU A 388 -5.09 37.80 3.15
N SER A 389 -3.96 37.33 2.59
CA SER A 389 -3.61 35.93 2.56
C SER A 389 -3.41 35.34 3.96
N LEU A 390 -2.92 36.12 4.92
CA LEU A 390 -2.82 35.71 6.32
C LEU A 390 -4.16 35.76 7.05
N PHE A 391 -4.96 36.78 6.79
CA PHE A 391 -6.27 37.00 7.43
C PHE A 391 -7.31 35.95 7.08
N GLN A 392 -7.45 35.58 5.81
CA GLN A 392 -8.44 34.59 5.36
C GLN A 392 -8.31 33.22 6.05
N ARG A 393 -7.17 32.92 6.59
CA ARG A 393 -6.86 31.66 7.29
C ARG A 393 -7.21 31.70 8.77
N ASP A 394 -7.08 32.84 9.44
CA ASP A 394 -7.53 32.99 10.82
C ASP A 394 -9.04 32.85 10.94
N SER A 395 -9.77 33.28 9.90
CA SER A 395 -11.22 33.15 9.84
C SER A 395 -11.71 31.72 9.57
N GLY A 396 -10.85 30.83 9.01
CA GLY A 396 -11.15 29.42 8.78
C GLY A 396 -10.87 28.51 9.97
N ASP A 397 -10.07 28.96 10.93
CA ASP A 397 -9.62 28.17 12.09
C ASP A 397 -10.42 28.45 13.38
N THR A 398 -11.47 29.27 13.28
CA THR A 398 -12.38 29.52 14.43
C THR A 398 -13.39 28.37 14.44
N PRO A 399 -13.35 27.44 15.43
CA PRO A 399 -14.44 26.50 15.63
C PRO A 399 -15.70 27.31 15.93
N SER A 400 -16.77 27.03 15.19
CA SER A 400 -18.11 27.57 15.46
C SER A 400 -18.58 27.08 16.83
N ASP A 401 -18.20 27.82 17.87
CA ASP A 401 -18.75 27.67 19.21
C ASP A 401 -20.12 28.37 19.23
N THR A 402 -21.09 27.71 18.64
CA THR A 402 -22.53 27.99 18.89
C THR A 402 -23.20 26.66 19.16
N ALA A 403 -22.91 26.11 20.34
CA ALA A 403 -23.83 25.19 20.98
C ALA A 403 -24.75 26.00 21.92
N GLY A 404 -26.00 26.11 21.55
CA GLY A 404 -27.16 25.85 22.36
C GLY A 404 -27.49 26.79 23.51
N GLU A 405 -28.54 27.46 23.33
CA GLU A 405 -29.61 27.52 24.34
C GLU A 405 -30.86 26.82 23.80
#